data_f1181e5eeec50fbf810df43e8e76ab4e
#
_entry.id   f1181e5eeec50fbf810df43e8e76ab4e
#
_cell.length_a   1.000
_cell.length_b   1.000
_cell.length_c   1.000
_cell.angle_alpha   90.00
_cell.angle_beta   90.00
_cell.angle_gamma   90.00
#
_symmetry.space_group_name_H-M   'P 1'
#
loop_
_entity.id
_entity.type
_entity.pdbx_description
1 polymer ?
#
loop_
_entity_poly.entity_id
_entity_poly.type
_entity_poly.pdbx_seq_one_letter_code
_entity_poly.pdbx_strand_id
1 'polypeptide(L)'
;MNTRVTHTLVRPLWTLFAIAGLAIAAAPAFAATLDPAAIGNAAGVQAKQQDDGVVKISWSRTDVPVTVDGMRLPPAAGLGSWAAFAPMGDQAMVMGDTVVFQDEVGAAMDAAFAHGLKVTALHNHFFFDQPKVYFMHIAGQGQPQALAADVKAVWDAIKAVRAARAQPADGFGGATPTAGALDADALAKIVGHKAEVNGGVAKITMGRNGRMHGQSVGASMGLTTWAAFSGNDALAAMDGDFIMTAAEVQPVLHALRQAGVHVVALHNHMMGDTPAFYFTHFWSKGPAATLARGFRAALDAQADTAAH
;
A
#
# COMPACT_ATOMS: atom_id res chain seq x y z
N MET A 1 -7.76 98.64 0.61
CA MET A 1 -8.69 97.95 -0.27
C MET A 1 -8.73 96.55 0.20
N ASN A 2 -9.76 96.16 1.02
CA ASN A 2 -9.95 94.87 1.60
C ASN A 2 -10.91 94.08 0.72
N THR A 3 -10.45 93.00 0.06
CA THR A 3 -11.29 92.05 -0.60
C THR A 3 -11.50 90.79 0.30
N ARG A 4 -12.75 90.65 0.79
CA ARG A 4 -13.19 89.44 1.48
C ARG A 4 -13.48 88.33 0.51
N VAL A 5 -12.84 87.18 0.69
CA VAL A 5 -13.14 85.92 -0.03
C VAL A 5 -14.09 85.11 0.86
N THR A 6 -15.28 84.86 0.35
CA THR A 6 -16.29 83.97 0.97
C THR A 6 -16.04 82.51 0.56
N HIS A 7 -15.72 81.67 1.52
CA HIS A 7 -15.63 80.23 1.31
C HIS A 7 -17.01 79.55 1.50
N THR A 8 -17.53 78.99 0.42
CA THR A 8 -18.74 78.15 0.46
C THR A 8 -18.34 76.71 0.81
N LEU A 9 -18.83 76.26 1.98
CA LEU A 9 -18.67 74.87 2.44
C LEU A 9 -19.67 73.96 1.74
N VAL A 10 -19.18 73.06 0.89
CA VAL A 10 -19.95 71.95 0.34
C VAL A 10 -19.83 70.75 1.29
N ARG A 11 -20.96 70.35 1.86
CA ARG A 11 -21.05 69.13 2.67
C ARG A 11 -21.21 67.90 1.77
N PRO A 12 -20.40 66.83 1.88
CA PRO A 12 -20.68 65.57 1.19
C PRO A 12 -21.76 64.79 1.93
N LEU A 13 -22.81 64.40 1.20
CA LEU A 13 -23.79 63.39 1.64
C LEU A 13 -23.10 62.02 1.65
N TRP A 14 -22.94 61.43 2.80
CA TRP A 14 -22.54 60.03 2.93
C TRP A 14 -23.81 59.17 2.92
N THR A 15 -24.04 58.44 1.84
CA THR A 15 -25.05 57.41 1.72
C THR A 15 -24.50 56.13 2.38
N LEU A 16 -25.03 55.76 3.54
CA LEU A 16 -24.77 54.50 4.22
C LEU A 16 -25.48 53.39 3.45
N PHE A 17 -24.74 52.57 2.70
CA PHE A 17 -25.23 51.28 2.22
C PHE A 17 -25.12 50.27 3.39
N ALA A 18 -26.25 49.88 3.96
CA ALA A 18 -26.32 48.74 4.88
C ALA A 18 -26.26 47.45 4.08
N ILE A 19 -25.09 46.79 4.08
CA ILE A 19 -24.95 45.44 3.57
C ILE A 19 -25.51 44.49 4.64
N ALA A 20 -26.73 44.01 4.43
CA ALA A 20 -27.30 42.91 5.23
C ALA A 20 -26.49 41.61 4.87
N GLY A 21 -25.50 41.27 5.69
CA GLY A 21 -24.79 40.02 5.63
C GLY A 21 -25.71 38.88 5.98
N LEU A 22 -26.08 38.06 4.95
CA LEU A 22 -26.79 36.81 5.17
C LEU A 22 -25.78 35.80 5.75
N ALA A 23 -25.77 35.67 7.06
CA ALA A 23 -25.00 34.60 7.71
C ALA A 23 -25.68 33.24 7.39
N ILE A 24 -25.17 32.55 6.40
CA ILE A 24 -25.51 31.14 6.19
C ILE A 24 -24.90 30.37 7.36
N ALA A 25 -25.70 30.06 8.36
CA ALA A 25 -25.32 29.11 9.40
C ALA A 25 -25.14 27.74 8.72
N ALA A 26 -23.89 27.31 8.54
CA ALA A 26 -23.58 25.94 8.15
C ALA A 26 -24.13 25.04 9.28
N ALA A 27 -25.22 24.31 8.99
CA ALA A 27 -25.68 23.25 9.87
C ALA A 27 -24.52 22.27 10.11
N PRO A 28 -24.29 21.82 11.35
CA PRO A 28 -23.29 20.78 11.59
C PRO A 28 -23.72 19.57 10.76
N ALA A 29 -22.86 19.16 9.82
CA ALA A 29 -23.03 17.89 9.13
C ALA A 29 -22.89 16.81 10.21
N PHE A 30 -23.99 16.22 10.64
CA PHE A 30 -23.96 15.03 11.47
C PHE A 30 -23.27 13.95 10.64
N ALA A 31 -22.09 13.49 11.07
CA ALA A 31 -21.48 12.32 10.51
C ALA A 31 -22.51 11.18 10.60
N ALA A 32 -22.78 10.50 9.47
CA ALA A 32 -23.72 9.40 9.45
C ALA A 32 -23.25 8.35 10.45
N THR A 33 -24.12 7.93 11.36
CA THR A 33 -23.82 6.82 12.28
C THR A 33 -23.74 5.53 11.48
N LEU A 34 -22.63 4.81 11.61
CA LEU A 34 -22.47 3.49 11.01
C LEU A 34 -23.40 2.48 11.69
N ASP A 35 -23.99 1.58 10.92
CA ASP A 35 -24.81 0.47 11.43
C ASP A 35 -23.92 -0.78 11.63
N PRO A 36 -23.59 -1.14 12.89
CA PRO A 36 -22.76 -2.32 13.18
C PRO A 36 -23.39 -3.63 12.68
N ALA A 37 -24.74 -3.74 12.72
CA ALA A 37 -25.40 -4.95 12.27
C ALA A 37 -25.28 -5.14 10.75
N ALA A 38 -25.46 -4.06 9.98
CA ALA A 38 -25.30 -4.09 8.53
C ALA A 38 -23.85 -4.39 8.11
N ILE A 39 -22.86 -3.77 8.78
CA ILE A 39 -21.43 -4.03 8.55
C ILE A 39 -21.10 -5.49 8.91
N GLY A 40 -21.52 -5.97 10.08
CA GLY A 40 -21.27 -7.33 10.52
C GLY A 40 -21.88 -8.39 9.60
N ASN A 41 -23.12 -8.17 9.13
CA ASN A 41 -23.78 -9.04 8.17
C ASN A 41 -23.02 -9.10 6.84
N ALA A 42 -22.60 -7.94 6.31
CA ALA A 42 -21.82 -7.88 5.07
C ALA A 42 -20.45 -8.56 5.21
N ALA A 43 -19.79 -8.40 6.35
CA ALA A 43 -18.50 -9.05 6.64
C ALA A 43 -18.64 -10.54 7.01
N GLY A 44 -19.83 -11.02 7.35
CA GLY A 44 -20.05 -12.38 7.82
C GLY A 44 -19.46 -12.68 9.20
N VAL A 45 -19.24 -11.64 10.02
CA VAL A 45 -18.72 -11.72 11.38
C VAL A 45 -19.40 -10.68 12.27
N GLN A 46 -19.30 -10.84 13.59
CA GLN A 46 -19.80 -9.83 14.51
C GLN A 46 -19.04 -8.51 14.37
N ALA A 47 -19.77 -7.41 14.30
CA ALA A 47 -19.21 -6.08 14.39
C ALA A 47 -19.52 -5.47 15.77
N LYS A 48 -18.58 -4.66 16.26
CA LYS A 48 -18.70 -3.96 17.53
C LYS A 48 -18.48 -2.46 17.32
N GLN A 49 -19.44 -1.64 17.73
CA GLN A 49 -19.25 -0.20 17.79
C GLN A 49 -18.35 0.15 18.99
N GLN A 50 -17.44 1.08 18.75
CA GLN A 50 -16.55 1.67 19.76
C GLN A 50 -17.16 2.98 20.28
N ASP A 51 -16.62 3.49 21.39
CA ASP A 51 -17.12 4.70 22.04
C ASP A 51 -16.94 5.98 21.19
N ASP A 52 -15.98 5.97 20.26
CA ASP A 52 -15.71 7.04 19.28
C ASP A 52 -16.56 6.96 17.99
N GLY A 53 -17.51 6.03 17.93
CA GLY A 53 -18.38 5.83 16.77
C GLY A 53 -17.81 4.94 15.66
N VAL A 54 -16.56 4.51 15.79
CA VAL A 54 -15.93 3.52 14.88
C VAL A 54 -16.60 2.16 15.06
N VAL A 55 -16.85 1.46 13.95
CA VAL A 55 -17.30 0.06 13.95
C VAL A 55 -16.13 -0.84 13.61
N LYS A 56 -15.89 -1.87 14.43
CA LYS A 56 -14.78 -2.81 14.25
C LYS A 56 -15.28 -4.23 14.06
N ILE A 57 -14.68 -4.92 13.10
CA ILE A 57 -14.82 -6.37 12.88
C ILE A 57 -13.46 -7.03 13.11
N SER A 58 -13.46 -8.32 13.47
CA SER A 58 -12.23 -9.06 13.71
C SER A 58 -12.37 -10.54 13.36
N TRP A 59 -11.23 -11.13 13.00
CA TRP A 59 -11.07 -12.55 12.72
C TRP A 59 -9.73 -13.04 13.23
N SER A 60 -9.75 -13.96 14.19
CA SER A 60 -8.53 -14.55 14.77
C SER A 60 -8.09 -15.77 13.99
N ARG A 61 -6.80 -15.89 13.72
CA ARG A 61 -6.18 -17.08 13.13
C ARG A 61 -6.00 -18.16 14.21
N THR A 62 -6.82 -19.19 14.10
CA THR A 62 -6.78 -20.38 15.00
C THR A 62 -6.51 -21.67 14.24
N ASP A 63 -6.45 -21.56 12.92
CA ASP A 63 -6.35 -22.65 11.96
C ASP A 63 -4.94 -23.23 11.84
N VAL A 64 -3.90 -22.42 12.08
CA VAL A 64 -2.50 -22.84 12.04
C VAL A 64 -1.82 -22.51 13.37
N PRO A 65 -1.19 -23.51 14.02
CA PRO A 65 -0.40 -23.26 15.22
C PRO A 65 0.88 -22.48 14.91
N VAL A 66 1.09 -21.38 15.62
CA VAL A 66 2.30 -20.55 15.48
C VAL A 66 3.12 -20.65 16.76
N THR A 67 4.44 -20.77 16.62
CA THR A 67 5.39 -20.57 17.71
C THR A 67 6.25 -19.36 17.44
N VAL A 68 6.67 -18.65 18.48
CA VAL A 68 7.61 -17.54 18.41
C VAL A 68 8.71 -17.82 19.43
N ASP A 69 9.96 -17.89 18.98
CA ASP A 69 11.11 -18.24 19.82
C ASP A 69 10.87 -19.50 20.66
N GLY A 70 10.26 -20.53 20.03
CA GLY A 70 9.91 -21.80 20.65
C GLY A 70 8.65 -21.80 21.51
N MET A 71 8.08 -20.65 21.87
CA MET A 71 6.84 -20.53 22.64
C MET A 71 5.62 -20.61 21.72
N ARG A 72 4.62 -21.43 22.07
CA ARG A 72 3.32 -21.41 21.40
C ARG A 72 2.65 -20.05 21.59
N LEU A 73 2.39 -19.34 20.47
CA LEU A 73 1.73 -18.05 20.51
C LEU A 73 0.21 -18.24 20.60
N PRO A 74 -0.45 -17.78 21.67
CA PRO A 74 -1.91 -17.76 21.72
C PRO A 74 -2.46 -16.80 20.63
N PRO A 75 -3.54 -17.16 19.90
CA PRO A 75 -4.10 -16.29 18.85
C PRO A 75 -4.41 -14.86 19.34
N ALA A 76 -4.89 -14.72 20.56
CA ALA A 76 -5.18 -13.42 21.18
C ALA A 76 -3.92 -12.55 21.44
N ALA A 77 -2.72 -13.15 21.40
CA ALA A 77 -1.46 -12.44 21.64
C ALA A 77 -0.83 -11.86 20.37
N GLY A 78 -1.54 -11.88 19.22
CA GLY A 78 -1.03 -11.22 18.02
C GLY A 78 -1.42 -11.89 16.69
N LEU A 79 -2.33 -12.88 16.69
CA LEU A 79 -2.81 -13.51 15.45
C LEU A 79 -4.25 -13.09 15.10
N GLY A 80 -4.62 -11.86 15.43
CA GLY A 80 -5.93 -11.29 15.14
C GLY A 80 -5.92 -10.34 13.96
N SER A 81 -6.63 -10.69 12.89
CA SER A 81 -6.99 -9.75 11.84
C SER A 81 -8.14 -8.85 12.29
N TRP A 82 -8.14 -7.60 11.86
CA TRP A 82 -9.21 -6.66 12.17
C TRP A 82 -9.41 -5.66 11.04
N ALA A 83 -10.60 -5.07 10.96
CA ALA A 83 -10.88 -3.89 10.16
C ALA A 83 -11.79 -2.94 10.94
N ALA A 84 -11.49 -1.66 10.87
CA ALA A 84 -12.18 -0.59 11.55
C ALA A 84 -12.75 0.40 10.53
N PHE A 85 -14.03 0.71 10.68
CA PHE A 85 -14.80 1.59 9.80
C PHE A 85 -15.09 2.88 10.54
N ALA A 86 -14.60 3.99 10.02
CA ALA A 86 -14.90 5.32 10.54
C ALA A 86 -15.85 6.08 9.60
N PRO A 87 -16.84 6.83 10.11
CA PRO A 87 -17.74 7.60 9.27
C PRO A 87 -17.00 8.73 8.53
N MET A 88 -17.34 8.95 7.27
CA MET A 88 -16.77 9.98 6.40
C MET A 88 -17.89 10.57 5.52
N GLY A 89 -18.60 11.58 6.06
CA GLY A 89 -19.78 12.13 5.42
C GLY A 89 -20.89 11.08 5.29
N ASP A 90 -21.33 10.79 4.05
CA ASP A 90 -22.29 9.74 3.68
C ASP A 90 -21.64 8.37 3.38
N GLN A 91 -20.33 8.30 3.51
CA GLN A 91 -19.51 7.12 3.29
C GLN A 91 -18.78 6.70 4.57
N ALA A 92 -17.90 5.73 4.45
CA ALA A 92 -16.93 5.34 5.47
C ALA A 92 -15.53 5.26 4.87
N MET A 93 -14.54 5.39 5.73
CA MET A 93 -13.20 4.86 5.48
C MET A 93 -13.03 3.55 6.23
N VAL A 94 -12.26 2.63 5.67
CA VAL A 94 -11.82 1.42 6.34
C VAL A 94 -10.31 1.41 6.43
N MET A 95 -9.80 1.00 7.58
CA MET A 95 -8.41 0.57 7.79
C MET A 95 -8.42 -0.80 8.44
N GLY A 96 -7.52 -1.66 8.03
CA GLY A 96 -7.45 -3.01 8.58
C GLY A 96 -6.01 -3.52 8.66
N ASP A 97 -5.85 -4.55 9.46
CA ASP A 97 -4.62 -5.33 9.58
C ASP A 97 -4.98 -6.81 9.45
N THR A 98 -4.36 -7.47 8.51
CA THR A 98 -4.70 -8.84 8.13
C THR A 98 -3.50 -9.76 8.35
N VAL A 99 -3.67 -10.75 9.21
CA VAL A 99 -2.66 -11.78 9.49
C VAL A 99 -2.61 -12.76 8.31
N VAL A 100 -1.44 -12.91 7.71
CA VAL A 100 -1.18 -13.78 6.55
C VAL A 100 0.07 -14.62 6.77
N PHE A 101 0.06 -15.86 6.27
CA PHE A 101 1.27 -16.64 6.09
C PHE A 101 1.90 -16.35 4.71
N GLN A 102 3.17 -16.71 4.53
CA GLN A 102 3.92 -16.39 3.31
C GLN A 102 3.20 -16.77 2.02
N ASP A 103 2.57 -17.92 1.99
CA ASP A 103 1.84 -18.45 0.83
C ASP A 103 0.45 -17.84 0.62
N GLU A 104 -0.04 -17.06 1.58
CA GLU A 104 -1.35 -16.37 1.52
C GLU A 104 -1.23 -14.91 1.04
N VAL A 105 -0.05 -14.30 1.19
CA VAL A 105 0.16 -12.86 0.88
C VAL A 105 -0.33 -12.51 -0.52
N GLY A 106 0.05 -13.32 -1.52
CA GLY A 106 -0.35 -13.07 -2.91
C GLY A 106 -1.87 -13.11 -3.10
N ALA A 107 -2.53 -14.14 -2.58
CA ALA A 107 -3.98 -14.29 -2.70
C ALA A 107 -4.76 -13.19 -1.97
N ALA A 108 -4.29 -12.81 -0.77
CA ALA A 108 -4.88 -11.73 0.02
C ALA A 108 -4.73 -10.37 -0.68
N MET A 109 -3.56 -10.09 -1.24
CA MET A 109 -3.27 -8.85 -1.97
C MET A 109 -4.08 -8.77 -3.28
N ASP A 110 -4.14 -9.85 -4.04
CA ASP A 110 -4.91 -9.92 -5.29
C ASP A 110 -6.42 -9.72 -5.01
N ALA A 111 -6.94 -10.30 -3.92
CA ALA A 111 -8.32 -10.07 -3.48
C ALA A 111 -8.57 -8.62 -3.07
N ALA A 112 -7.64 -8.00 -2.30
CA ALA A 112 -7.75 -6.58 -1.95
C ALA A 112 -7.86 -5.71 -3.21
N PHE A 113 -7.00 -5.94 -4.19
CA PHE A 113 -7.01 -5.20 -5.46
C PHE A 113 -8.28 -5.43 -6.28
N ALA A 114 -8.74 -6.68 -6.39
CA ALA A 114 -9.95 -7.02 -7.13
C ALA A 114 -11.22 -6.34 -6.56
N HIS A 115 -11.17 -6.00 -5.27
CA HIS A 115 -12.27 -5.37 -4.54
C HIS A 115 -12.02 -3.87 -4.25
N GLY A 116 -11.05 -3.23 -4.91
CA GLY A 116 -10.81 -1.79 -4.80
C GLY A 116 -10.19 -1.33 -3.48
N LEU A 117 -9.73 -2.27 -2.63
CA LEU A 117 -8.96 -1.94 -1.44
C LEU A 117 -7.49 -1.66 -1.81
N LYS A 118 -6.87 -0.78 -1.05
CA LYS A 118 -5.45 -0.47 -1.14
C LYS A 118 -4.67 -1.33 -0.15
N VAL A 119 -3.49 -1.80 -0.54
CA VAL A 119 -2.51 -2.37 0.39
C VAL A 119 -1.54 -1.27 0.79
N THR A 120 -1.44 -1.00 2.08
CA THR A 120 -0.71 0.16 2.61
C THR A 120 0.54 -0.19 3.41
N ALA A 121 0.67 -1.44 3.85
CA ALA A 121 1.90 -1.98 4.43
C ALA A 121 1.90 -3.51 4.34
N LEU A 122 3.09 -4.11 4.35
CA LEU A 122 3.31 -5.53 4.53
C LEU A 122 4.60 -5.71 5.32
N HIS A 123 4.49 -6.30 6.51
CA HIS A 123 5.61 -6.46 7.44
C HIS A 123 5.40 -7.66 8.38
N ASN A 124 6.43 -8.00 9.15
CA ASN A 124 6.37 -8.99 10.22
C ASN A 124 6.22 -8.30 11.60
N HIS A 125 5.69 -9.03 12.59
CA HIS A 125 5.65 -8.60 13.99
C HIS A 125 6.68 -9.34 14.85
N PHE A 126 7.12 -10.50 14.39
CA PHE A 126 7.93 -11.42 15.21
C PHE A 126 9.24 -11.76 14.50
N PHE A 127 10.22 -12.16 15.28
CA PHE A 127 11.37 -12.93 14.85
C PHE A 127 11.26 -14.35 15.35
N PHE A 128 11.87 -15.30 14.64
CA PHE A 128 11.88 -16.72 14.98
C PHE A 128 10.48 -17.36 15.08
N ASP A 129 9.51 -16.79 14.38
CA ASP A 129 8.17 -17.34 14.25
C ASP A 129 8.14 -18.51 13.25
N GLN A 130 7.36 -19.55 13.59
CA GLN A 130 7.16 -20.74 12.77
C GLN A 130 5.68 -21.17 12.83
N PRO A 131 5.01 -21.27 11.65
CA PRO A 131 5.43 -20.74 10.35
C PRO A 131 5.55 -19.21 10.38
N LYS A 132 6.25 -18.65 9.37
CA LYS A 132 6.42 -17.19 9.23
C LYS A 132 5.08 -16.49 9.08
N VAL A 133 4.86 -15.47 9.91
CA VAL A 133 3.65 -14.65 9.95
C VAL A 133 3.95 -13.24 9.47
N TYR A 134 3.08 -12.73 8.61
CA TYR A 134 3.12 -11.34 8.13
C TYR A 134 1.80 -10.64 8.43
N PHE A 135 1.85 -9.33 8.38
CA PHE A 135 0.74 -8.42 8.62
C PHE A 135 0.59 -7.53 7.41
N MET A 136 -0.57 -7.61 6.76
CA MET A 136 -0.91 -6.83 5.58
C MET A 136 -1.96 -5.79 5.94
N HIS A 137 -1.57 -4.53 5.89
CA HIS A 137 -2.52 -3.43 6.11
C HIS A 137 -3.29 -3.12 4.84
N ILE A 138 -4.59 -2.93 5.01
CA ILE A 138 -5.53 -2.56 3.94
C ILE A 138 -6.25 -1.26 4.28
N ALA A 139 -6.64 -0.51 3.27
CA ALA A 139 -7.43 0.70 3.41
C ALA A 139 -8.39 0.90 2.23
N GLY A 140 -9.48 1.62 2.46
CA GLY A 140 -10.45 1.95 1.42
C GLY A 140 -11.42 3.04 1.85
N GLN A 141 -12.20 3.55 0.90
CA GLN A 141 -13.26 4.52 1.12
C GLN A 141 -14.46 4.13 0.25
N GLY A 142 -15.67 4.24 0.80
CA GLY A 142 -16.90 3.91 0.08
C GLY A 142 -18.07 3.65 1.00
N GLN A 143 -19.08 2.95 0.49
CA GLN A 143 -20.24 2.57 1.28
C GLN A 143 -19.85 1.53 2.34
N PRO A 144 -20.27 1.69 3.61
CA PRO A 144 -19.81 0.86 4.72
C PRO A 144 -19.98 -0.65 4.51
N GLN A 145 -21.14 -1.06 4.00
CA GLN A 145 -21.45 -2.47 3.74
C GLN A 145 -20.63 -3.05 2.58
N ALA A 146 -20.35 -2.24 1.53
CA ALA A 146 -19.50 -2.65 0.42
C ALA A 146 -18.06 -2.87 0.92
N LEU A 147 -17.50 -1.91 1.67
CA LEU A 147 -16.18 -2.05 2.27
C LEU A 147 -16.07 -3.28 3.20
N ALA A 148 -17.14 -3.59 3.95
CA ALA A 148 -17.17 -4.78 4.81
C ALA A 148 -17.18 -6.09 4.00
N ALA A 149 -17.90 -6.12 2.88
CA ALA A 149 -17.87 -7.24 1.94
C ALA A 149 -16.50 -7.39 1.26
N ASP A 150 -15.85 -6.28 0.93
CA ASP A 150 -14.51 -6.27 0.33
C ASP A 150 -13.45 -6.81 1.31
N VAL A 151 -13.51 -6.42 2.60
CA VAL A 151 -12.66 -7.00 3.65
C VAL A 151 -12.92 -8.49 3.80
N LYS A 152 -14.19 -8.90 3.77
CA LYS A 152 -14.57 -10.33 3.81
C LYS A 152 -13.95 -11.10 2.64
N ALA A 153 -13.96 -10.54 1.43
CA ALA A 153 -13.36 -11.17 0.25
C ALA A 153 -11.85 -11.43 0.43
N VAL A 154 -11.11 -10.50 1.04
CA VAL A 154 -9.70 -10.70 1.41
C VAL A 154 -9.54 -11.86 2.39
N TRP A 155 -10.33 -11.89 3.47
CA TRP A 155 -10.26 -12.97 4.46
C TRP A 155 -10.70 -14.33 3.89
N ASP A 156 -11.68 -14.32 2.98
CA ASP A 156 -12.14 -15.56 2.32
C ASP A 156 -11.08 -16.10 1.33
N ALA A 157 -10.33 -15.23 0.64
CA ALA A 157 -9.20 -15.65 -0.18
C ALA A 157 -8.11 -16.36 0.67
N ILE A 158 -7.81 -15.85 1.85
CA ILE A 158 -6.88 -16.49 2.80
C ILE A 158 -7.41 -17.86 3.24
N LYS A 159 -8.68 -17.93 3.63
CA LYS A 159 -9.34 -19.19 4.02
C LYS A 159 -9.31 -20.22 2.89
N ALA A 160 -9.50 -19.77 1.63
CA ALA A 160 -9.44 -20.65 0.46
C ALA A 160 -8.04 -21.26 0.28
N VAL A 161 -6.97 -20.50 0.50
CA VAL A 161 -5.59 -21.04 0.49
C VAL A 161 -5.43 -22.12 1.55
N ARG A 162 -5.92 -21.89 2.78
CA ARG A 162 -5.84 -22.88 3.87
C ARG A 162 -6.75 -24.10 3.65
N ALA A 163 -7.90 -23.92 3.01
CA ALA A 163 -8.76 -25.03 2.63
C ALA A 163 -8.08 -25.95 1.58
N ALA A 164 -7.35 -25.38 0.66
CA ALA A 164 -6.58 -26.12 -0.34
C ALA A 164 -5.31 -26.78 0.24
N ARG A 165 -4.71 -26.16 1.26
CA ARG A 165 -3.49 -26.63 1.93
C ARG A 165 -3.55 -26.26 3.42
N ALA A 166 -3.76 -27.23 4.29
CA ALA A 166 -3.95 -26.98 5.73
C ALA A 166 -2.71 -26.35 6.42
N GLN A 167 -1.50 -26.66 5.94
CA GLN A 167 -0.26 -26.08 6.48
C GLN A 167 0.31 -25.06 5.49
N PRO A 168 0.88 -23.94 5.97
CA PRO A 168 1.61 -22.99 5.13
C PRO A 168 2.74 -23.67 4.33
N ALA A 169 2.95 -23.20 3.11
CA ALA A 169 4.04 -23.66 2.29
C ALA A 169 5.39 -23.11 2.81
N ASP A 170 6.44 -23.87 2.67
CA ASP A 170 7.82 -23.49 2.98
C ASP A 170 8.55 -22.81 1.80
N GLY A 171 7.86 -22.62 0.66
CA GLY A 171 8.38 -21.95 -0.53
C GLY A 171 7.32 -21.75 -1.60
N PHE A 172 7.64 -20.95 -2.60
CA PHE A 172 6.76 -20.67 -3.75
C PHE A 172 6.72 -21.83 -4.77
N GLY A 173 7.38 -22.95 -4.48
CA GLY A 173 7.44 -24.11 -5.37
C GLY A 173 8.32 -23.86 -6.62
N GLY A 174 8.21 -24.79 -7.58
CA GLY A 174 9.00 -24.76 -8.81
C GLY A 174 10.49 -25.11 -8.62
N ALA A 175 11.23 -25.18 -9.72
CA ALA A 175 12.65 -25.48 -9.71
C ALA A 175 13.46 -24.34 -9.05
N THR A 176 14.59 -24.69 -8.47
CA THR A 176 15.55 -23.72 -7.92
C THR A 176 16.50 -23.29 -9.05
N PRO A 177 16.66 -21.98 -9.28
CA PRO A 177 17.66 -21.47 -10.21
C PRO A 177 19.07 -21.95 -9.83
N THR A 178 19.85 -22.34 -10.82
CA THR A 178 21.27 -22.68 -10.65
C THR A 178 22.12 -21.69 -11.43
N ALA A 179 23.32 -21.43 -10.92
CA ALA A 179 24.25 -20.52 -11.57
C ALA A 179 24.48 -20.90 -13.05
N GLY A 180 24.51 -19.91 -13.92
CA GLY A 180 24.71 -20.07 -15.35
C GLY A 180 24.86 -18.75 -16.07
N ALA A 181 24.74 -18.75 -17.39
CA ALA A 181 24.82 -17.54 -18.19
C ALA A 181 23.49 -16.78 -18.19
N LEU A 182 23.57 -15.47 -17.90
CA LEU A 182 22.51 -14.51 -18.09
C LEU A 182 22.92 -13.53 -19.20
N ASP A 183 22.05 -13.32 -20.18
CA ASP A 183 22.21 -12.28 -21.19
C ASP A 183 21.81 -10.92 -20.60
N ALA A 184 22.77 -10.26 -19.95
CA ALA A 184 22.56 -8.95 -19.32
C ALA A 184 22.16 -7.85 -20.32
N ASP A 185 22.63 -7.92 -21.57
CA ASP A 185 22.30 -6.95 -22.61
C ASP A 185 20.84 -7.12 -23.07
N ALA A 186 20.37 -8.38 -23.19
CA ALA A 186 18.96 -8.65 -23.45
C ALA A 186 18.06 -8.17 -22.31
N LEU A 187 18.44 -8.37 -21.05
CA LEU A 187 17.73 -7.85 -19.88
C LEU A 187 17.70 -6.32 -19.88
N ALA A 188 18.85 -5.67 -20.11
CA ALA A 188 18.97 -4.21 -20.22
C ALA A 188 18.06 -3.65 -21.32
N LYS A 189 17.99 -4.31 -22.47
CA LYS A 189 17.12 -3.93 -23.60
C LYS A 189 15.65 -4.03 -23.24
N ILE A 190 15.21 -5.08 -22.56
CA ILE A 190 13.82 -5.28 -22.12
C ILE A 190 13.43 -4.20 -21.11
N VAL A 191 14.27 -3.98 -20.11
CA VAL A 191 13.98 -3.03 -19.02
C VAL A 191 14.17 -1.58 -19.48
N GLY A 192 14.97 -1.33 -20.52
CA GLY A 192 15.29 0.01 -21.01
C GLY A 192 16.34 0.74 -20.17
N HIS A 193 17.09 0.03 -19.33
CA HIS A 193 18.15 0.55 -18.47
C HIS A 193 19.35 -0.38 -18.46
N LYS A 194 20.56 0.21 -18.29
CA LYS A 194 21.81 -0.55 -18.28
C LYS A 194 21.81 -1.58 -17.14
N ALA A 195 22.25 -2.80 -17.47
CA ALA A 195 22.57 -3.84 -16.50
C ALA A 195 24.08 -3.80 -16.15
N GLU A 196 24.41 -4.03 -14.90
CA GLU A 196 25.76 -4.26 -14.41
C GLU A 196 25.89 -5.71 -13.96
N VAL A 197 26.98 -6.36 -14.36
CA VAL A 197 27.23 -7.77 -14.01
C VAL A 197 28.33 -7.86 -12.97
N ASN A 198 28.02 -8.51 -11.85
CA ASN A 198 28.98 -8.79 -10.80
C ASN A 198 28.72 -10.17 -10.21
N GLY A 199 29.73 -11.04 -10.18
CA GLY A 199 29.63 -12.37 -9.60
C GLY A 199 28.53 -13.26 -10.20
N GLY A 200 28.20 -13.09 -11.50
CA GLY A 200 27.14 -13.83 -12.18
C GLY A 200 25.73 -13.28 -11.94
N VAL A 201 25.59 -12.16 -11.25
CA VAL A 201 24.33 -11.44 -11.04
C VAL A 201 24.28 -10.25 -12.00
N ALA A 202 23.20 -10.14 -12.76
CA ALA A 202 22.89 -8.98 -13.59
C ALA A 202 21.96 -8.06 -12.80
N LYS A 203 22.42 -6.84 -12.45
CA LYS A 203 21.66 -5.86 -11.68
C LYS A 203 21.37 -4.60 -12.49
N ILE A 204 20.13 -4.17 -12.48
CA ILE A 204 19.65 -2.90 -13.09
C ILE A 204 19.25 -1.98 -11.96
N THR A 205 19.77 -0.76 -11.94
CA THR A 205 19.53 0.22 -10.88
C THR A 205 19.18 1.57 -11.46
N MET A 206 18.13 2.20 -10.96
CA MET A 206 17.68 3.55 -11.31
C MET A 206 17.59 4.40 -10.06
N GLY A 207 18.24 5.56 -10.09
CA GLY A 207 18.21 6.52 -8.99
C GLY A 207 16.98 7.42 -9.04
N ARG A 208 16.58 7.90 -7.86
CA ARG A 208 15.55 8.91 -7.67
C ARG A 208 16.08 10.03 -6.78
N ASN A 209 15.58 11.24 -6.96
CA ASN A 209 15.93 12.39 -6.13
C ASN A 209 14.81 12.73 -5.16
N GLY A 210 15.19 13.19 -3.99
CA GLY A 210 14.29 13.68 -2.95
C GLY A 210 15.00 14.70 -2.06
N ARG A 211 14.34 15.08 -0.99
CA ARG A 211 14.92 15.97 0.03
C ARG A 211 14.73 15.35 1.41
N MET A 212 15.69 15.56 2.31
CA MET A 212 15.60 15.18 3.70
C MET A 212 16.27 16.28 4.54
N HIS A 213 15.57 16.76 5.58
CA HIS A 213 16.04 17.89 6.42
C HIS A 213 16.47 19.12 5.58
N GLY A 214 15.77 19.41 4.49
CA GLY A 214 16.08 20.51 3.58
C GLY A 214 17.24 20.26 2.61
N GLN A 215 17.96 19.13 2.71
CA GLN A 215 19.07 18.75 1.83
C GLN A 215 18.60 17.84 0.69
N SER A 216 19.20 17.97 -0.49
CA SER A 216 18.96 17.04 -1.60
C SER A 216 19.61 15.69 -1.30
N VAL A 217 18.85 14.62 -1.53
CA VAL A 217 19.28 13.24 -1.39
C VAL A 217 18.95 12.47 -2.67
N GLY A 218 19.70 11.42 -2.97
CA GLY A 218 19.53 10.69 -4.22
C GLY A 218 20.03 9.25 -4.15
N ALA A 219 20.39 8.69 -5.30
CA ALA A 219 20.77 7.28 -5.45
C ALA A 219 21.86 6.82 -4.48
N SER A 220 22.89 7.64 -4.23
CA SER A 220 23.98 7.31 -3.30
C SER A 220 23.53 7.20 -1.84
N MET A 221 22.33 7.73 -1.51
CA MET A 221 21.68 7.61 -0.21
C MET A 221 20.61 6.50 -0.18
N GLY A 222 20.58 5.62 -1.21
CA GLY A 222 19.65 4.50 -1.27
C GLY A 222 18.27 4.83 -1.88
N LEU A 223 18.10 6.02 -2.46
CA LEU A 223 16.86 6.35 -3.19
C LEU A 223 16.91 5.72 -4.57
N THR A 224 16.68 4.42 -4.65
CA THR A 224 16.81 3.65 -5.88
C THR A 224 15.65 2.67 -6.07
N THR A 225 15.27 2.46 -7.32
CA THR A 225 14.58 1.25 -7.78
C THR A 225 15.62 0.33 -8.41
N TRP A 226 15.60 -0.95 -8.09
CA TRP A 226 16.54 -1.92 -8.67
C TRP A 226 15.95 -3.31 -8.79
N ALA A 227 16.44 -4.08 -9.76
CA ALA A 227 16.21 -5.51 -9.86
C ALA A 227 17.52 -6.24 -10.12
N ALA A 228 17.74 -7.34 -9.41
CA ALA A 228 18.88 -8.23 -9.56
C ALA A 228 18.40 -9.60 -10.07
N PHE A 229 19.07 -10.11 -11.09
CA PHE A 229 18.78 -11.39 -11.72
C PHE A 229 19.94 -12.35 -11.46
N SER A 230 19.64 -13.55 -10.96
CA SER A 230 20.60 -14.59 -10.67
C SER A 230 20.10 -15.93 -11.19
N GLY A 231 21.00 -16.79 -11.73
CA GLY A 231 20.65 -18.06 -12.35
C GLY A 231 21.10 -18.12 -13.79
N ASN A 232 20.19 -18.44 -14.71
CA ASN A 232 20.43 -18.46 -16.16
C ASN A 232 19.17 -17.99 -16.92
N ASP A 233 19.29 -17.78 -18.24
CA ASP A 233 18.19 -17.24 -19.06
C ASP A 233 16.92 -18.08 -19.02
N ALA A 234 17.03 -19.41 -18.93
CA ALA A 234 15.88 -20.30 -18.86
C ALA A 234 15.20 -20.32 -17.51
N LEU A 235 15.98 -20.16 -16.43
CA LEU A 235 15.48 -20.13 -15.07
C LEU A 235 16.36 -19.23 -14.20
N ALA A 236 15.85 -18.05 -13.89
CA ALA A 236 16.46 -17.08 -12.99
C ALA A 236 15.59 -16.84 -11.75
N ALA A 237 16.20 -16.33 -10.70
CA ALA A 237 15.53 -15.61 -9.64
C ALA A 237 15.67 -14.10 -9.92
N MET A 238 14.63 -13.34 -9.58
CA MET A 238 14.64 -11.88 -9.56
C MET A 238 14.22 -11.41 -8.18
N ASP A 239 15.07 -10.62 -7.56
CA ASP A 239 14.74 -9.84 -6.37
C ASP A 239 14.97 -8.35 -6.61
N GLY A 240 14.37 -7.50 -5.81
CA GLY A 240 14.53 -6.07 -6.00
C GLY A 240 13.79 -5.20 -5.01
N ASP A 241 13.83 -3.91 -5.31
CA ASP A 241 13.20 -2.87 -4.53
C ASP A 241 12.67 -1.76 -5.46
N PHE A 242 11.50 -1.23 -5.16
CA PHE A 242 10.93 -0.05 -5.79
C PHE A 242 10.85 1.09 -4.79
N ILE A 243 11.42 2.25 -5.13
CA ILE A 243 11.13 3.51 -4.45
C ILE A 243 9.90 4.17 -5.09
N MET A 244 8.92 4.55 -4.28
CA MET A 244 7.62 5.04 -4.74
C MET A 244 7.16 6.24 -3.92
N THR A 245 6.46 7.19 -4.53
CA THR A 245 5.57 8.12 -3.82
C THR A 245 4.27 7.42 -3.42
N ALA A 246 3.47 8.03 -2.55
CA ALA A 246 2.19 7.47 -2.13
C ALA A 246 1.24 7.17 -3.31
N ALA A 247 1.26 7.99 -4.36
CA ALA A 247 0.44 7.79 -5.56
C ALA A 247 0.89 6.59 -6.39
N GLU A 248 2.19 6.28 -6.40
CA GLU A 248 2.79 5.22 -7.20
C GLU A 248 2.66 3.82 -6.55
N VAL A 249 2.40 3.74 -5.23
CA VAL A 249 2.37 2.47 -4.50
C VAL A 249 1.40 1.48 -5.14
N GLN A 250 0.13 1.85 -5.28
CA GLN A 250 -0.87 0.91 -5.79
C GLN A 250 -0.62 0.49 -7.25
N PRO A 251 -0.35 1.40 -8.20
CA PRO A 251 -0.02 1.02 -9.58
C PRO A 251 1.15 0.05 -9.69
N VAL A 252 2.24 0.28 -8.94
CA VAL A 252 3.42 -0.60 -8.94
C VAL A 252 3.09 -1.97 -8.36
N LEU A 253 2.41 -2.04 -7.20
CA LEU A 253 2.03 -3.31 -6.59
C LEU A 253 1.08 -4.12 -7.50
N HIS A 254 0.11 -3.47 -8.15
CA HIS A 254 -0.78 -4.11 -9.13
C HIS A 254 0.02 -4.70 -10.30
N ALA A 255 0.94 -3.94 -10.90
CA ALA A 255 1.73 -4.39 -12.03
C ALA A 255 2.63 -5.58 -11.66
N LEU A 256 3.29 -5.54 -10.49
CA LEU A 256 4.07 -6.66 -9.98
C LEU A 256 3.20 -7.91 -9.80
N ARG A 257 2.03 -7.79 -9.16
CA ARG A 257 1.13 -8.93 -8.94
C ARG A 257 0.57 -9.49 -10.25
N GLN A 258 0.18 -8.66 -11.19
CA GLN A 258 -0.29 -9.07 -12.53
C GLN A 258 0.80 -9.82 -13.30
N ALA A 259 2.07 -9.48 -13.11
CA ALA A 259 3.20 -10.20 -13.68
C ALA A 259 3.57 -11.50 -12.91
N GLY A 260 2.81 -11.88 -11.86
CA GLY A 260 3.11 -13.06 -11.04
C GLY A 260 4.30 -12.88 -10.10
N VAL A 261 4.73 -11.64 -9.87
CA VAL A 261 5.82 -11.32 -8.94
C VAL A 261 5.28 -11.26 -7.52
N HIS A 262 5.96 -11.87 -6.56
CA HIS A 262 5.59 -11.84 -5.15
C HIS A 262 6.07 -10.55 -4.51
N VAL A 263 5.15 -9.80 -3.91
CA VAL A 263 5.48 -8.67 -3.03
C VAL A 263 5.84 -9.24 -1.66
N VAL A 264 6.99 -8.84 -1.13
CA VAL A 264 7.58 -9.43 0.09
C VAL A 264 7.48 -8.48 1.29
N ALA A 265 7.58 -7.18 1.03
CA ALA A 265 7.46 -6.14 2.06
C ALA A 265 6.97 -4.83 1.42
N LEU A 266 6.28 -4.02 2.20
CA LEU A 266 5.97 -2.62 1.86
C LEU A 266 6.22 -1.77 3.11
N HIS A 267 7.15 -0.84 3.03
CA HIS A 267 7.65 -0.06 4.16
C HIS A 267 8.22 1.30 3.72
N ASN A 268 8.69 2.09 4.66
CA ASN A 268 9.48 3.30 4.43
C ASN A 268 10.95 3.07 4.82
N HIS A 269 11.90 3.83 4.24
CA HIS A 269 13.32 3.81 4.62
C HIS A 269 13.69 4.95 5.57
N MET A 270 13.02 6.10 5.47
CA MET A 270 13.34 7.29 6.25
C MET A 270 12.08 7.97 6.77
N MET A 271 12.29 8.98 7.61
CA MET A 271 11.27 9.87 8.13
C MET A 271 11.65 11.32 7.82
N GLY A 272 10.66 12.14 7.44
CA GLY A 272 10.85 13.56 7.13
C GLY A 272 11.41 13.84 5.73
N ASP A 273 11.31 12.87 4.84
CA ASP A 273 11.58 13.00 3.41
C ASP A 273 10.47 13.74 2.67
N THR A 274 10.84 14.41 1.59
CA THR A 274 9.91 15.15 0.73
C THR A 274 10.25 14.90 -0.74
N PRO A 275 9.29 14.33 -1.53
CA PRO A 275 8.05 13.72 -1.06
C PRO A 275 8.32 12.55 -0.12
N ALA A 276 7.32 12.12 0.68
CA ALA A 276 7.44 10.88 1.44
C ALA A 276 7.56 9.70 0.48
N PHE A 277 8.56 8.85 0.71
CA PHE A 277 8.82 7.68 -0.11
C PHE A 277 8.45 6.39 0.63
N TYR A 278 7.96 5.46 -0.16
CA TYR A 278 7.66 4.09 0.22
C TYR A 278 8.49 3.13 -0.60
N PHE A 279 8.78 1.97 -0.05
CA PHE A 279 9.64 0.97 -0.68
C PHE A 279 8.93 -0.39 -0.65
N THR A 280 9.10 -1.15 -1.72
CA THR A 280 8.55 -2.51 -1.77
C THR A 280 9.59 -3.49 -2.27
N HIS A 281 9.88 -4.51 -1.46
CA HIS A 281 10.66 -5.65 -1.89
C HIS A 281 9.79 -6.66 -2.62
N PHE A 282 10.38 -7.30 -3.62
CA PHE A 282 9.71 -8.29 -4.43
C PHE A 282 10.64 -9.45 -4.77
N TRP A 283 10.03 -10.60 -5.10
CA TRP A 283 10.73 -11.82 -5.46
C TRP A 283 9.95 -12.60 -6.51
N SER A 284 10.65 -13.21 -7.47
CA SER A 284 10.06 -14.18 -8.38
C SER A 284 11.11 -15.12 -8.98
N LYS A 285 10.65 -16.26 -9.53
CA LYS A 285 11.47 -17.21 -10.28
C LYS A 285 10.82 -17.51 -11.62
N GLY A 286 11.63 -17.67 -12.67
CA GLY A 286 11.16 -18.00 -14.02
C GLY A 286 12.17 -17.65 -15.10
N PRO A 287 11.78 -17.72 -16.38
CA PRO A 287 12.63 -17.28 -17.48
C PRO A 287 13.03 -15.80 -17.30
N ALA A 288 14.33 -15.51 -17.37
CA ALA A 288 14.88 -14.19 -17.08
C ALA A 288 14.20 -13.06 -17.87
N ALA A 289 13.96 -13.28 -19.17
CA ALA A 289 13.26 -12.31 -20.01
C ALA A 289 11.78 -12.06 -19.58
N THR A 290 11.09 -13.06 -19.02
CA THR A 290 9.73 -12.91 -18.49
C THR A 290 9.73 -12.08 -17.21
N LEU A 291 10.68 -12.35 -16.31
CA LEU A 291 10.86 -11.56 -15.09
C LEU A 291 11.19 -10.08 -15.41
N ALA A 292 12.09 -9.85 -16.37
CA ALA A 292 12.46 -8.51 -16.84
C ALA A 292 11.26 -7.75 -17.43
N ARG A 293 10.37 -8.41 -18.19
CA ARG A 293 9.13 -7.80 -18.69
C ARG A 293 8.17 -7.44 -17.55
N GLY A 294 8.05 -8.29 -16.53
CA GLY A 294 7.25 -7.99 -15.34
C GLY A 294 7.77 -6.77 -14.58
N PHE A 295 9.09 -6.68 -14.40
CA PHE A 295 9.72 -5.52 -13.80
C PHE A 295 9.53 -4.24 -14.66
N ARG A 296 9.67 -4.35 -15.99
CA ARG A 296 9.41 -3.23 -16.91
C ARG A 296 7.97 -2.75 -16.82
N ALA A 297 6.99 -3.64 -16.76
CA ALA A 297 5.58 -3.26 -16.60
C ALA A 297 5.32 -2.47 -15.31
N ALA A 298 5.99 -2.81 -14.22
CA ALA A 298 5.90 -2.05 -12.97
C ALA A 298 6.55 -0.67 -13.07
N LEU A 299 7.66 -0.54 -13.81
CA LEU A 299 8.28 0.75 -14.12
C LEU A 299 7.37 1.63 -14.99
N ASP A 300 6.68 1.04 -15.98
CA ASP A 300 5.72 1.77 -16.81
C ASP A 300 4.54 2.28 -15.98
N ALA A 301 3.97 1.44 -15.11
CA ALA A 301 2.88 1.83 -14.21
C ALA A 301 3.29 2.95 -13.24
N GLN A 302 4.55 2.97 -12.79
CA GLN A 302 5.10 4.07 -11.99
C GLN A 302 5.20 5.37 -12.80
N ALA A 303 5.70 5.30 -14.04
CA ALA A 303 5.87 6.48 -14.92
C ALA A 303 4.53 7.10 -15.31
N ASP A 304 3.52 6.30 -15.60
CA ASP A 304 2.17 6.78 -15.96
C ASP A 304 1.54 7.58 -14.81
N THR A 305 1.78 7.18 -13.57
CA THR A 305 1.29 7.90 -12.38
C THR A 305 1.98 9.25 -12.20
N ALA A 306 3.26 9.38 -12.59
CA ALA A 306 4.00 10.62 -12.47
C ALA A 306 3.62 11.65 -13.56
N ALA A 307 2.90 11.23 -14.61
CA ALA A 307 2.46 12.08 -15.72
C ALA A 307 1.10 12.78 -15.47
N HIS A 308 0.40 12.41 -14.40
CA HIS A 308 -0.89 12.95 -13.96
C HIS A 308 -0.76 13.68 -12.63
#